data_ccdfb74aad03e05134f4f4e8bfc252e9
#
_entry.id   ccdfb74aad03e05134f4f4e8bfc252e9
#
_cell.length_a   1.000
_cell.length_b   1.000
_cell.length_c   1.000
_cell.angle_alpha   90.00
_cell.angle_beta   90.00
_cell.angle_gamma   90.00
#
_symmetry.space_group_name_H-M   'P 1'
#
loop_
_entity.id
_entity.type
_entity.pdbx_description
1 polymer ?
#
loop_
_entity_poly.entity_id
_entity_poly.type
_entity_poly.pdbx_seq_one_letter_code
_entity_poly.pdbx_strand_id
1 'polypeptide(L)'
;QPTRRILEFKQMVQALHKAGIRVILDVVYNHTFDIAGGNFDRTFPKAYYRYTADGKPSNGSGCGNETASEKPLMRQFMLESMKYWADEYHIDGFRVDLMGIHDIETMNLIRKELSSIDPNIFIYGEGWTAGTCAYRKTCPQSPHKADAGHRSVL
;
A
#
# COMPACT_ATOMS: atom_id res chain seq x y z
N GLN A 1 14.19 -10.39 21.65
CA GLN A 1 13.86 -11.46 20.71
C GLN A 1 12.80 -10.94 19.74
N PRO A 2 12.93 -11.18 18.41
CA PRO A 2 11.98 -10.67 17.40
C PRO A 2 10.53 -11.11 17.66
N THR A 3 10.32 -12.36 18.05
CA THR A 3 9.00 -12.93 18.36
C THR A 3 8.27 -12.21 19.51
N ARG A 4 9.01 -11.62 20.44
CA ARG A 4 8.42 -10.84 21.53
C ARG A 4 7.74 -9.57 21.01
N ARG A 5 8.31 -8.90 20.00
CA ARG A 5 7.70 -7.70 19.38
C ARG A 5 6.40 -8.02 18.66
N ILE A 6 6.33 -9.17 18.02
CA ILE A 6 5.08 -9.66 17.41
C ILE A 6 3.99 -9.82 18.47
N LEU A 7 4.32 -10.47 19.57
CA LEU A 7 3.37 -10.67 20.68
C LEU A 7 2.92 -9.34 21.28
N GLU A 8 3.85 -8.42 21.56
CA GLU A 8 3.55 -7.10 22.12
C GLU A 8 2.61 -6.30 21.20
N PHE A 9 2.81 -6.36 19.88
CA PHE A 9 1.94 -5.71 18.90
C PHE A 9 0.52 -6.33 18.91
N LYS A 10 0.42 -7.67 18.90
CA LYS A 10 -0.87 -8.36 19.00
C LYS A 10 -1.60 -8.03 20.32
N GLN A 11 -0.87 -7.93 21.42
CA GLN A 11 -1.44 -7.52 22.71
C GLN A 11 -1.96 -6.08 22.70
N MET A 12 -1.26 -5.17 22.05
CA MET A 12 -1.70 -3.78 21.86
C MET A 12 -3.01 -3.73 21.08
N VAL A 13 -3.09 -4.41 19.92
CA VAL A 13 -4.33 -4.49 19.12
C VAL A 13 -5.48 -5.06 19.95
N GLN A 14 -5.23 -6.16 20.66
CA GLN A 14 -6.23 -6.78 21.54
C GLN A 14 -6.73 -5.83 22.63
N ALA A 15 -5.82 -5.06 23.24
CA ALA A 15 -6.18 -4.09 24.30
C ALA A 15 -7.06 -2.95 23.73
N LEU A 16 -6.74 -2.46 22.54
CA LEU A 16 -7.55 -1.45 21.85
C LEU A 16 -8.95 -1.99 21.50
N HIS A 17 -9.04 -3.21 20.97
CA HIS A 17 -10.31 -3.86 20.68
C HIS A 17 -11.17 -4.06 21.95
N LYS A 18 -10.57 -4.47 23.05
CA LYS A 18 -11.28 -4.56 24.37
C LYS A 18 -11.83 -3.22 24.84
N ALA A 19 -11.19 -2.12 24.44
CA ALA A 19 -11.65 -0.76 24.72
C ALA A 19 -12.67 -0.24 23.69
N GLY A 20 -13.07 -1.06 22.69
CA GLY A 20 -13.98 -0.68 21.62
C GLY A 20 -13.33 0.20 20.54
N ILE A 21 -12.01 0.23 20.45
CA ILE A 21 -11.25 1.04 19.50
C ILE A 21 -10.79 0.17 18.34
N ARG A 22 -11.09 0.56 17.12
CA ARG A 22 -10.59 -0.06 15.89
C ARG A 22 -9.19 0.43 15.56
N VAL A 23 -8.39 -0.46 14.95
CA VAL A 23 -6.99 -0.20 14.60
C VAL A 23 -6.84 -0.08 13.09
N ILE A 24 -6.36 1.07 12.63
CA ILE A 24 -6.03 1.31 11.22
C ILE A 24 -4.51 1.32 11.08
N LEU A 25 -4.01 0.50 10.16
CA LEU A 25 -2.59 0.46 9.83
C LEU A 25 -2.29 1.42 8.68
N ASP A 26 -1.33 2.33 8.90
CA ASP A 26 -0.79 3.20 7.85
C ASP A 26 0.27 2.43 7.06
N VAL A 27 0.04 2.20 5.77
CA VAL A 27 0.88 1.35 4.93
C VAL A 27 1.52 2.12 3.79
N VAL A 28 2.80 1.87 3.57
CA VAL A 28 3.61 2.50 2.51
C VAL A 28 4.07 1.42 1.54
N TYR A 29 3.37 1.28 0.42
CA TYR A 29 3.73 0.35 -0.65
C TYR A 29 4.26 1.07 -1.89
N ASN A 30 4.17 2.39 -1.93
CA ASN A 30 4.42 3.21 -3.12
C ASN A 30 5.89 3.33 -3.50
N HIS A 31 6.82 3.13 -2.58
CA HIS A 31 8.27 3.15 -2.84
C HIS A 31 9.04 2.29 -1.84
N THR A 32 10.32 2.13 -2.06
CA THR A 32 11.26 1.55 -1.11
C THR A 32 12.45 2.48 -0.90
N PHE A 33 13.24 2.21 0.13
CA PHE A 33 14.44 3.02 0.40
C PHE A 33 15.44 3.02 -0.77
N ASP A 34 15.66 1.84 -1.39
CA ASP A 34 16.60 1.68 -2.50
C ASP A 34 16.16 0.53 -3.41
N ILE A 35 16.36 0.68 -4.72
CA ILE A 35 16.12 -0.38 -5.70
C ILE A 35 17.29 -1.37 -5.69
N ALA A 36 18.51 -0.89 -5.95
CA ALA A 36 19.67 -1.75 -6.20
C ALA A 36 20.09 -2.57 -4.98
N GLY A 37 20.01 -1.98 -3.78
CA GLY A 37 20.27 -2.66 -2.51
C GLY A 37 19.05 -3.36 -1.91
N GLY A 38 17.87 -3.10 -2.47
CA GLY A 38 16.59 -3.61 -1.95
C GLY A 38 16.35 -5.08 -2.24
N ASN A 39 15.61 -5.75 -1.36
CA ASN A 39 15.32 -7.18 -1.49
C ASN A 39 14.51 -7.51 -2.75
N PHE A 40 13.64 -6.63 -3.19
CA PHE A 40 12.79 -6.85 -4.36
C PHE A 40 13.62 -7.01 -5.64
N ASP A 41 14.49 -6.05 -5.94
CA ASP A 41 15.27 -6.09 -7.17
C ASP A 41 16.37 -7.16 -7.14
N ARG A 42 16.92 -7.45 -5.96
CA ARG A 42 17.87 -8.55 -5.76
C ARG A 42 17.24 -9.92 -5.97
N THR A 43 15.96 -10.07 -5.63
CA THR A 43 15.22 -11.34 -5.80
C THR A 43 14.78 -11.52 -7.25
N PHE A 44 14.19 -10.49 -7.85
CA PHE A 44 13.72 -10.52 -9.23
C PHE A 44 13.87 -9.13 -9.88
N PRO A 45 14.96 -8.89 -10.61
CA PRO A 45 15.28 -7.59 -11.17
C PRO A 45 14.16 -7.02 -12.04
N LYS A 46 13.85 -5.73 -11.87
CA LYS A 46 12.85 -4.97 -12.63
C LYS A 46 11.39 -5.43 -12.49
N ALA A 47 11.11 -6.42 -11.64
CA ALA A 47 9.76 -6.98 -11.53
C ALA A 47 8.82 -6.19 -10.62
N TYR A 48 9.35 -5.35 -9.73
CA TYR A 48 8.57 -4.65 -8.69
C TYR A 48 8.44 -3.15 -8.90
N TYR A 49 9.28 -2.55 -9.74
CA TYR A 49 9.34 -1.09 -9.90
C TYR A 49 8.92 -0.65 -11.29
N ARG A 50 8.46 0.59 -11.39
CA ARG A 50 8.21 1.28 -12.66
C ARG A 50 9.46 1.97 -13.16
N TYR A 51 9.57 1.96 -14.48
CA TYR A 51 10.64 2.64 -15.19
C TYR A 51 10.03 3.54 -16.28
N THR A 52 10.71 4.63 -16.55
CA THR A 52 10.42 5.52 -17.67
C THR A 52 10.83 4.88 -18.99
N ALA A 53 10.43 5.45 -20.12
CA ALA A 53 10.75 4.92 -21.45
C ALA A 53 12.26 4.85 -21.74
N ASP A 54 13.08 5.70 -21.09
CA ASP A 54 14.54 5.71 -21.17
C ASP A 54 15.21 4.76 -20.14
N GLY A 55 14.41 3.94 -19.45
CA GLY A 55 14.91 2.90 -18.55
C GLY A 55 15.33 3.38 -17.15
N LYS A 56 15.08 4.63 -16.81
CA LYS A 56 15.35 5.16 -15.46
C LYS A 56 14.18 4.82 -14.51
N PRO A 57 14.41 4.68 -13.20
CA PRO A 57 13.34 4.56 -12.24
C PRO A 57 12.35 5.73 -12.35
N SER A 58 11.07 5.43 -12.41
CA SER A 58 10.01 6.43 -12.27
C SER A 58 9.94 6.90 -10.81
N ASN A 59 9.55 8.15 -10.58
CA ASN A 59 9.61 8.78 -9.26
C ASN A 59 8.32 9.53 -8.90
N GLY A 60 7.19 8.90 -9.09
CA GLY A 60 5.89 9.44 -8.66
C GLY A 60 5.76 9.58 -7.15
N SER A 61 6.56 8.86 -6.39
CA SER A 61 6.61 8.98 -4.92
C SER A 61 7.34 10.23 -4.42
N GLY A 62 8.22 10.82 -5.26
CA GLY A 62 9.15 11.87 -4.83
C GLY A 62 10.34 11.37 -3.99
N CYS A 63 10.44 10.04 -3.77
CA CYS A 63 11.46 9.40 -2.93
C CYS A 63 12.55 8.67 -3.75
N GLY A 64 12.63 8.92 -5.05
CA GLY A 64 13.67 8.36 -5.94
C GLY A 64 13.22 7.11 -6.71
N ASN A 65 12.13 6.47 -6.35
CA ASN A 65 11.56 5.34 -7.07
C ASN A 65 10.05 5.22 -6.82
N GLU A 66 9.38 4.41 -7.61
CA GLU A 66 8.00 3.99 -7.34
C GLU A 66 7.80 2.52 -7.67
N THR A 67 6.98 1.85 -6.89
CA THR A 67 6.58 0.47 -7.13
C THR A 67 5.55 0.39 -8.24
N ALA A 68 5.49 -0.76 -8.88
CA ALA A 68 4.60 -1.05 -10.01
C ALA A 68 3.50 -2.03 -9.57
N SER A 69 2.45 -1.52 -8.93
CA SER A 69 1.35 -2.35 -8.42
C SER A 69 0.63 -3.15 -9.52
N GLU A 70 0.67 -2.66 -10.77
CA GLU A 70 0.15 -3.36 -11.95
C GLU A 70 0.95 -4.61 -12.33
N LYS A 71 2.19 -4.74 -11.85
CA LYS A 71 3.00 -5.93 -12.12
C LYS A 71 2.63 -7.08 -11.18
N PRO A 72 2.59 -8.33 -11.68
CA PRO A 72 2.07 -9.46 -10.92
C PRO A 72 2.73 -9.68 -9.56
N LEU A 73 4.06 -9.58 -9.48
CA LEU A 73 4.78 -9.83 -8.22
C LEU A 73 4.56 -8.73 -7.18
N MET A 74 4.51 -7.45 -7.60
CA MET A 74 4.20 -6.37 -6.68
C MET A 74 2.74 -6.41 -6.22
N ARG A 75 1.81 -6.69 -7.14
CA ARG A 75 0.39 -6.90 -6.82
C ARG A 75 0.21 -8.00 -5.79
N GLN A 76 0.84 -9.15 -6.02
CA GLN A 76 0.77 -10.28 -5.08
C GLN A 76 1.35 -9.91 -3.72
N PHE A 77 2.50 -9.23 -3.68
CA PHE A 77 3.10 -8.78 -2.43
C PHE A 77 2.16 -7.88 -1.63
N MET A 78 1.51 -6.90 -2.28
CA MET A 78 0.56 -6.01 -1.63
C MET A 78 -0.66 -6.78 -1.09
N LEU A 79 -1.24 -7.65 -1.91
CA LEU A 79 -2.39 -8.49 -1.52
C LEU A 79 -2.06 -9.36 -0.31
N GLU A 80 -1.00 -10.15 -0.38
CA GLU A 80 -0.61 -11.07 0.69
C GLU A 80 -0.22 -10.33 1.97
N SER A 81 0.48 -9.20 1.85
CA SER A 81 0.85 -8.39 3.00
C SER A 81 -0.37 -7.83 3.73
N MET A 82 -1.33 -7.24 3.02
CA MET A 82 -2.53 -6.67 3.65
C MET A 82 -3.44 -7.76 4.23
N LYS A 83 -3.60 -8.90 3.53
CA LYS A 83 -4.31 -10.07 4.07
C LYS A 83 -3.67 -10.58 5.36
N TYR A 84 -2.34 -10.70 5.39
CA TYR A 84 -1.60 -11.13 6.56
C TYR A 84 -1.84 -10.21 7.77
N TRP A 85 -1.82 -8.89 7.58
CA TRP A 85 -2.10 -7.93 8.65
C TRP A 85 -3.54 -8.02 9.13
N ALA A 86 -4.50 -8.20 8.23
CA ALA A 86 -5.91 -8.34 8.59
C ALA A 86 -6.18 -9.64 9.36
N ASP A 87 -5.65 -10.76 8.88
CA ASP A 87 -5.91 -12.09 9.43
C ASP A 87 -5.12 -12.35 10.71
N GLU A 88 -3.80 -12.14 10.68
CA GLU A 88 -2.92 -12.47 11.80
C GLU A 88 -2.93 -11.45 12.94
N TYR A 89 -3.18 -10.18 12.64
CA TYR A 89 -3.16 -9.10 13.63
C TYR A 89 -4.52 -8.47 13.88
N HIS A 90 -5.56 -8.91 13.15
CA HIS A 90 -6.92 -8.40 13.25
C HIS A 90 -7.00 -6.88 13.06
N ILE A 91 -6.25 -6.36 12.07
CA ILE A 91 -6.28 -4.94 11.70
C ILE A 91 -7.64 -4.63 11.06
N ASP A 92 -8.32 -3.58 11.55
CA ASP A 92 -9.67 -3.21 11.13
C ASP A 92 -9.71 -2.31 9.90
N GLY A 93 -8.57 -1.81 9.45
CA GLY A 93 -8.50 -0.97 8.26
C GLY A 93 -7.08 -0.58 7.87
N PHE A 94 -6.97 0.03 6.69
CA PHE A 94 -5.69 0.46 6.13
C PHE A 94 -5.81 1.88 5.58
N ARG A 95 -4.86 2.72 5.95
CA ARG A 95 -4.58 3.99 5.27
C ARG A 95 -3.43 3.77 4.31
N VAL A 96 -3.65 3.97 3.01
CA VAL A 96 -2.64 3.73 1.97
C VAL A 96 -1.96 5.06 1.60
N ASP A 97 -0.70 5.17 1.97
CA ASP A 97 0.14 6.32 1.64
C ASP A 97 0.32 6.43 0.12
N LEU A 98 0.20 7.67 -0.43
CA LEU A 98 0.27 7.94 -1.86
C LEU A 98 -0.52 6.91 -2.71
N MET A 99 -1.74 6.58 -2.31
CA MET A 99 -2.58 5.60 -2.99
C MET A 99 -2.77 5.94 -4.49
N GLY A 100 -2.68 7.22 -4.84
CA GLY A 100 -2.71 7.69 -6.22
C GLY A 100 -1.60 7.15 -7.14
N ILE A 101 -0.56 6.50 -6.61
CA ILE A 101 0.47 5.81 -7.39
C ILE A 101 0.01 4.42 -7.86
N HIS A 102 -0.85 3.76 -7.07
CA HIS A 102 -1.27 2.39 -7.34
C HIS A 102 -2.33 2.32 -8.44
N ASP A 103 -2.34 1.22 -9.17
CA ASP A 103 -3.35 0.97 -10.19
C ASP A 103 -4.70 0.58 -9.57
N ILE A 104 -5.77 0.97 -10.25
CA ILE A 104 -7.16 0.76 -9.78
C ILE A 104 -7.47 -0.73 -9.63
N GLU A 105 -6.98 -1.57 -10.54
CA GLU A 105 -7.26 -3.01 -10.53
C GLU A 105 -6.71 -3.66 -9.26
N THR A 106 -5.46 -3.35 -8.90
CA THR A 106 -4.84 -3.86 -7.67
C THR A 106 -5.60 -3.40 -6.43
N MET A 107 -5.99 -2.13 -6.35
CA MET A 107 -6.74 -1.62 -5.19
C MET A 107 -8.12 -2.28 -5.09
N ASN A 108 -8.81 -2.51 -6.21
CA ASN A 108 -10.09 -3.24 -6.22
C ASN A 108 -9.94 -4.71 -5.81
N LEU A 109 -8.86 -5.37 -6.24
CA LEU A 109 -8.56 -6.74 -5.80
C LEU A 109 -8.29 -6.80 -4.29
N ILE A 110 -7.49 -5.88 -3.76
CA ILE A 110 -7.25 -5.75 -2.31
C ILE A 110 -8.58 -5.58 -1.57
N ARG A 111 -9.45 -4.66 -2.02
CA ARG A 111 -10.76 -4.43 -1.41
C ARG A 111 -11.58 -5.72 -1.38
N LYS A 112 -11.62 -6.44 -2.50
CA LYS A 112 -12.36 -7.70 -2.63
C LYS A 112 -11.83 -8.76 -1.66
N GLU A 113 -10.52 -8.96 -1.63
CA GLU A 113 -9.88 -9.98 -0.78
C GLU A 113 -10.06 -9.68 0.71
N LEU A 114 -9.87 -8.42 1.12
CA LEU A 114 -10.08 -8.03 2.51
C LEU A 114 -11.55 -8.13 2.93
N SER A 115 -12.49 -7.86 2.03
CA SER A 115 -13.92 -8.04 2.31
C SER A 115 -14.32 -9.50 2.50
N SER A 116 -13.54 -10.45 1.97
CA SER A 116 -13.77 -11.88 2.22
C SER A 116 -13.31 -12.32 3.62
N ILE A 117 -12.39 -11.57 4.23
CA ILE A 117 -11.96 -11.78 5.62
C ILE A 117 -12.97 -11.14 6.57
N ASP A 118 -13.19 -9.83 6.44
CA ASP A 118 -14.22 -9.08 7.14
C ASP A 118 -14.74 -7.93 6.24
N PRO A 119 -16.04 -7.88 5.91
CA PRO A 119 -16.61 -6.82 5.08
C PRO A 119 -16.50 -5.42 5.72
N ASN A 120 -16.26 -5.34 7.03
CA ASN A 120 -16.10 -4.08 7.75
C ASN A 120 -14.68 -3.52 7.74
N ILE A 121 -13.70 -4.23 7.17
CA ILE A 121 -12.34 -3.69 7.02
C ILE A 121 -12.40 -2.43 6.17
N PHE A 122 -11.92 -1.32 6.72
CA PHE A 122 -11.97 -0.02 6.07
C PHE A 122 -10.67 0.26 5.30
N ILE A 123 -10.79 0.73 4.04
CA ILE A 123 -9.64 1.13 3.23
C ILE A 123 -9.85 2.55 2.75
N TYR A 124 -8.85 3.38 2.92
CA TYR A 124 -8.77 4.72 2.35
C TYR A 124 -7.32 5.09 2.09
N GLY A 125 -7.07 6.19 1.42
CA GLY A 125 -5.70 6.62 1.16
C GLY A 125 -5.63 7.98 0.49
N GLU A 126 -4.42 8.39 0.17
CA GLU A 126 -4.13 9.66 -0.47
C GLU A 126 -4.36 9.57 -1.98
N GLY A 127 -5.34 10.33 -2.49
CA GLY A 127 -5.69 10.37 -3.92
C GLY A 127 -4.75 11.25 -4.76
N TRP A 128 -3.44 11.22 -4.50
CA TRP A 128 -2.44 12.01 -5.24
C TRP A 128 -1.10 11.26 -5.36
N THR A 129 -0.19 11.83 -6.14
CA THR A 129 1.23 11.46 -6.25
C THR A 129 2.09 12.65 -5.83
N ALA A 130 3.28 12.41 -5.30
CA ALA A 130 4.23 13.47 -4.94
C ALA A 130 5.00 14.00 -6.16
N GLY A 131 5.13 13.18 -7.21
CA GLY A 131 5.80 13.50 -8.47
C GLY A 131 5.04 12.96 -9.68
N THR A 132 5.68 12.98 -10.85
CA THR A 132 5.10 12.41 -12.07
C THR A 132 5.20 10.89 -12.05
N CYS A 133 4.07 10.22 -12.12
CA CYS A 133 3.97 8.78 -12.24
C CYS A 133 4.05 8.35 -13.71
N ALA A 134 4.87 7.36 -14.03
CA ALA A 134 4.99 6.84 -15.40
C ALA A 134 3.76 6.03 -15.85
N TYR A 135 2.96 5.53 -14.92
CA TYR A 135 1.77 4.74 -15.23
C TYR A 135 0.50 5.60 -15.24
N ARG A 136 -0.30 5.49 -16.30
CA ARG A 136 -1.48 6.36 -16.50
C ARG A 136 -2.79 5.81 -15.92
N LYS A 137 -2.86 4.51 -15.64
CA LYS A 137 -4.07 3.85 -15.10
C LYS A 137 -4.01 3.70 -13.57
N THR A 138 -3.50 4.72 -12.90
CA THR A 138 -3.48 4.79 -11.44
C THR A 138 -4.87 5.09 -10.86
N CYS A 139 -5.00 5.00 -9.56
CA CYS A 139 -6.20 5.46 -8.88
C CYS A 139 -6.50 6.92 -9.21
N PRO A 140 -7.79 7.32 -9.27
CA PRO A 140 -8.18 8.69 -9.55
C PRO A 140 -7.46 9.67 -8.63
N GLN A 141 -6.88 10.70 -9.22
CA GLN A 141 -6.17 11.73 -8.49
C GLN A 141 -7.08 12.95 -8.32
N SER A 142 -6.97 13.61 -7.17
CA SER A 142 -7.62 14.91 -7.01
C SER A 142 -7.02 15.90 -8.00
N PRO A 143 -7.83 16.67 -8.74
CA PRO A 143 -7.36 17.64 -9.70
C PRO A 143 -6.55 18.79 -9.08
N HIS A 144 -6.64 18.98 -7.77
CA HIS A 144 -5.92 20.03 -7.04
C HIS A 144 -5.34 19.49 -5.73
N LYS A 145 -4.05 19.72 -5.50
CA LYS A 145 -3.39 19.44 -4.21
C LYS A 145 -4.04 20.19 -3.03
N ALA A 146 -4.72 21.31 -3.31
CA ALA A 146 -5.41 22.14 -2.33
C ALA A 146 -6.80 21.62 -1.94
N ASP A 147 -7.42 20.80 -2.80
CA ASP A 147 -8.78 20.27 -2.61
C ASP A 147 -8.78 18.80 -2.13
N ALA A 148 -7.67 18.34 -1.58
CA ALA A 148 -7.50 16.97 -1.05
C ALA A 148 -8.30 16.74 0.24
N GLY A 149 -9.49 17.27 0.31
CA GLY A 149 -10.54 16.83 1.21
C GLY A 149 -11.05 15.49 0.75
N HIS A 150 -10.60 14.45 1.41
CA HIS A 150 -11.12 13.09 1.50
C HIS A 150 -12.22 12.72 0.48
N ARG A 151 -11.84 12.39 -0.73
CA ARG A 151 -12.68 11.50 -1.52
C ARG A 151 -12.20 10.08 -1.27
N SER A 152 -12.96 9.37 -0.46
CA SER A 152 -12.88 7.92 -0.37
C SER A 152 -12.92 7.36 -1.79
N VAL A 153 -11.84 6.71 -2.22
CA VAL A 153 -11.89 5.78 -3.34
C VAL A 153 -12.58 4.56 -2.77
N LEU A 154 -13.80 4.44 -3.11
CA LEU A 154 -14.91 3.51 -3.06
C LEU A 154 -16.11 4.01 -2.33
#